data_529eb273f44a6d88ea644b030f066736
#
_entry.id   529eb273f44a6d88ea644b030f066736
#
_cell.length_a   1.000
_cell.length_b   1.000
_cell.length_c   1.000
_cell.angle_alpha   90.00
_cell.angle_beta   90.00
_cell.angle_gamma   90.00
#
_symmetry.space_group_name_H-M   'P 1'
#
loop_
_entity.id
_entity.type
_entity.pdbx_description
1 polymer ?
#
loop_
_entity_poly.entity_id
_entity_poly.type
_entity_poly.pdbx_seq_one_letter_code
_entity_poly.pdbx_strand_id
1 'polypeptide(L)'
;MNKTFYTYLLLILLSISNLVYADDIHDLQIEGISIGDSLLDYLSKDEIINEIKANKPSYNYLNDDFGEVYLIKNFEKYDYLSFFVRPKDKKYVIYSIAGLMNYDDKFENCLEKQKEIEDEFSEIFYDAKKVKQNFEFNWDPTGESISQNVQFFFSSGNNVEVNCTKYKKSLKIKNNWVDGLQVTINKKEIINWFDNPI
;
A
#
# COMPACT_ATOMS: atom_id res chain seq x y z
N MET A 1 70.65 -19.07 -10.01
CA MET A 1 69.88 -18.10 -9.20
C MET A 1 68.58 -17.86 -9.91
N ASN A 2 67.50 -18.61 -9.53
CA ASN A 2 66.18 -18.55 -10.18
C ASN A 2 65.33 -17.53 -9.45
N LYS A 3 64.92 -16.48 -10.16
CA LYS A 3 63.90 -15.55 -9.70
C LYS A 3 62.57 -16.07 -10.19
N THR A 4 61.80 -16.70 -9.31
CA THR A 4 60.43 -17.07 -9.51
C THR A 4 59.60 -15.80 -9.47
N PHE A 5 59.02 -15.45 -10.61
CA PHE A 5 58.05 -14.39 -10.78
C PHE A 5 56.70 -14.90 -10.26
N TYR A 6 56.28 -14.44 -9.08
CA TYR A 6 54.90 -14.66 -8.60
C TYR A 6 53.97 -13.66 -9.31
N THR A 7 53.28 -14.18 -10.32
CA THR A 7 52.18 -13.46 -10.94
C THR A 7 50.96 -13.56 -10.00
N TYR A 8 50.70 -12.50 -9.26
CA TYR A 8 49.43 -12.37 -8.52
C TYR A 8 48.32 -12.12 -9.54
N LEU A 9 47.57 -13.20 -9.86
CA LEU A 9 46.31 -13.12 -10.54
C LEU A 9 45.31 -12.51 -9.57
N LEU A 10 45.13 -11.18 -9.68
CA LEU A 10 44.10 -10.45 -8.96
C LEU A 10 42.75 -10.84 -9.57
N LEU A 11 42.10 -11.87 -9.00
CA LEU A 11 40.70 -12.18 -9.24
C LEU A 11 39.87 -11.01 -8.67
N ILE A 12 39.63 -10.03 -9.52
CA ILE A 12 38.53 -9.05 -9.30
C ILE A 12 37.24 -9.85 -9.43
N LEU A 13 36.76 -10.32 -8.30
CA LEU A 13 35.38 -10.69 -8.12
C LEU A 13 34.59 -9.39 -8.35
N LEU A 14 34.20 -9.16 -9.59
CA LEU A 14 33.07 -8.32 -9.91
C LEU A 14 31.86 -9.00 -9.25
N SER A 15 31.62 -8.65 -8.01
CA SER A 15 30.28 -8.78 -7.41
C SER A 15 29.38 -7.94 -8.31
N ILE A 16 28.77 -8.61 -9.27
CA ILE A 16 27.59 -8.10 -9.94
C ILE A 16 26.58 -8.02 -8.80
N SER A 17 26.56 -6.86 -8.12
CA SER A 17 25.39 -6.47 -7.38
C SER A 17 24.28 -6.48 -8.43
N ASN A 18 23.48 -7.55 -8.41
CA ASN A 18 22.19 -7.51 -9.05
C ASN A 18 21.53 -6.27 -8.44
N LEU A 19 21.53 -5.18 -9.18
CA LEU A 19 20.59 -4.11 -8.96
C LEU A 19 19.23 -4.82 -9.07
N VAL A 20 18.66 -5.17 -7.94
CA VAL A 20 17.29 -5.61 -7.87
C VAL A 20 16.52 -4.39 -8.37
N TYR A 21 16.18 -4.43 -9.65
CA TYR A 21 15.22 -3.49 -10.19
C TYR A 21 13.95 -3.69 -9.36
N ALA A 22 13.56 -2.68 -8.62
CA ALA A 22 12.30 -2.68 -7.87
C ALA A 22 11.11 -2.53 -8.85
N ASP A 23 11.11 -3.31 -9.91
CA ASP A 23 10.01 -3.41 -10.88
C ASP A 23 8.94 -4.40 -10.38
N ASP A 24 9.17 -4.99 -9.23
CA ASP A 24 8.27 -5.96 -8.62
C ASP A 24 7.90 -5.56 -7.17
N ILE A 25 6.61 -5.24 -6.99
CA ILE A 25 6.04 -4.96 -5.67
C ILE A 25 6.00 -6.19 -4.74
N HIS A 26 6.39 -7.38 -5.24
CA HIS A 26 6.35 -8.62 -4.48
C HIS A 26 7.36 -8.65 -3.31
N ASP A 27 8.45 -7.91 -3.42
CA ASP A 27 9.44 -7.81 -2.34
C ASP A 27 9.06 -6.79 -1.26
N LEU A 28 8.00 -6.00 -1.50
CA LEU A 28 7.52 -5.02 -0.55
C LEU A 28 6.62 -5.67 0.49
N GLN A 29 6.81 -5.27 1.74
CA GLN A 29 6.06 -5.79 2.88
C GLN A 29 5.51 -4.67 3.75
N ILE A 30 4.29 -4.87 4.23
CA ILE A 30 3.70 -4.09 5.31
C ILE A 30 3.50 -5.05 6.49
N GLU A 31 4.20 -4.80 7.61
CA GLU A 31 4.19 -5.66 8.81
C GLU A 31 4.52 -7.14 8.52
N GLY A 32 5.46 -7.36 7.56
CA GLY A 32 5.88 -8.70 7.15
C GLY A 32 4.90 -9.45 6.24
N ILE A 33 3.88 -8.76 5.71
CA ILE A 33 2.88 -9.31 4.80
C ILE A 33 3.07 -8.73 3.40
N SER A 34 3.05 -9.58 2.38
CA SER A 34 3.29 -9.21 0.98
C SER A 34 2.05 -9.39 0.11
N ILE A 35 2.05 -8.68 -1.01
CA ILE A 35 1.18 -8.96 -2.14
C ILE A 35 1.43 -10.39 -2.64
N GLY A 36 0.35 -11.15 -2.85
CA GLY A 36 0.44 -12.55 -3.31
C GLY A 36 0.40 -13.58 -2.19
N ASP A 37 0.62 -13.18 -0.92
CA ASP A 37 0.41 -14.05 0.22
C ASP A 37 -1.06 -14.50 0.32
N SER A 38 -1.28 -15.59 1.04
CA SER A 38 -2.62 -16.05 1.39
C SER A 38 -3.08 -15.35 2.66
N LEU A 39 -4.23 -14.67 2.63
CA LEU A 39 -4.79 -14.06 3.83
C LEU A 39 -5.19 -15.11 4.89
N LEU A 40 -5.34 -16.39 4.49
CA LEU A 40 -5.57 -17.50 5.43
C LEU A 40 -4.39 -17.79 6.37
N ASP A 41 -3.20 -17.27 6.08
CA ASP A 41 -2.04 -17.39 6.96
C ASP A 41 -2.16 -16.46 8.19
N TYR A 42 -3.08 -15.50 8.14
CA TYR A 42 -3.27 -14.45 9.16
C TYR A 42 -4.65 -14.45 9.80
N LEU A 43 -5.69 -14.87 9.07
CA LEU A 43 -7.10 -14.88 9.47
C LEU A 43 -7.76 -16.20 9.10
N SER A 44 -8.74 -16.63 9.89
CA SER A 44 -9.60 -17.76 9.53
C SER A 44 -10.51 -17.39 8.35
N LYS A 45 -10.95 -18.40 7.62
CA LYS A 45 -11.88 -18.21 6.51
C LYS A 45 -13.18 -17.50 6.92
N ASP A 46 -13.69 -17.80 8.10
CA ASP A 46 -14.94 -17.21 8.59
C ASP A 46 -14.76 -15.72 8.93
N GLU A 47 -13.61 -15.33 9.50
CA GLU A 47 -13.27 -13.93 9.72
C GLU A 47 -13.18 -13.18 8.39
N ILE A 48 -12.48 -13.71 7.39
CA ILE A 48 -12.37 -13.10 6.05
C ILE A 48 -13.75 -12.90 5.44
N ILE A 49 -14.63 -13.92 5.46
CA ILE A 49 -15.98 -13.83 4.90
C ILE A 49 -16.82 -12.77 5.62
N ASN A 50 -16.72 -12.71 6.96
CA ASN A 50 -17.46 -11.73 7.75
C ASN A 50 -17.00 -10.29 7.47
N GLU A 51 -15.70 -10.06 7.38
CA GLU A 51 -15.12 -8.77 7.01
C GLU A 51 -15.56 -8.32 5.61
N ILE A 52 -15.47 -9.20 4.60
CA ILE A 52 -15.93 -8.90 3.23
C ILE A 52 -17.42 -8.49 3.24
N LYS A 53 -18.27 -9.19 4.00
CA LYS A 53 -19.70 -8.86 4.11
C LYS A 53 -19.92 -7.52 4.80
N ALA A 54 -19.18 -7.24 5.87
CA ALA A 54 -19.30 -6.02 6.65
C ALA A 54 -18.89 -4.78 5.82
N ASN A 55 -17.84 -4.92 4.99
CA ASN A 55 -17.28 -3.82 4.20
C ASN A 55 -17.95 -3.64 2.83
N LYS A 56 -18.69 -4.64 2.35
CA LYS A 56 -19.38 -4.58 1.04
C LYS A 56 -20.19 -3.29 0.79
N PRO A 57 -20.93 -2.72 1.76
CA PRO A 57 -21.71 -1.51 1.52
C PRO A 57 -20.87 -0.30 1.09
N SER A 58 -19.59 -0.23 1.47
CA SER A 58 -18.66 0.83 1.08
C SER A 58 -18.30 0.79 -0.41
N TYR A 59 -18.47 -0.38 -1.05
CA TYR A 59 -18.09 -0.65 -2.44
C TYR A 59 -19.27 -1.09 -3.31
N ASN A 60 -20.50 -0.72 -2.95
CA ASN A 60 -21.72 -1.11 -3.67
C ASN A 60 -21.83 -0.53 -5.09
N TYR A 61 -20.97 0.41 -5.45
CA TYR A 61 -20.83 1.00 -6.79
C TYR A 61 -19.85 0.20 -7.68
N LEU A 62 -19.23 -0.86 -7.16
CA LEU A 62 -18.32 -1.75 -7.86
C LEU A 62 -18.90 -3.17 -7.91
N ASN A 63 -18.41 -3.99 -8.85
CA ASN A 63 -18.79 -5.40 -8.92
C ASN A 63 -18.18 -6.21 -7.76
N ASP A 64 -18.59 -7.49 -7.62
CA ASP A 64 -18.18 -8.38 -6.53
C ASP A 64 -16.85 -9.13 -6.81
N ASP A 65 -15.95 -8.56 -7.62
CA ASP A 65 -14.67 -9.21 -7.95
C ASP A 65 -13.68 -9.17 -6.80
N PHE A 66 -13.75 -8.11 -5.98
CA PHE A 66 -12.92 -7.96 -4.79
C PHE A 66 -13.77 -7.65 -3.56
N GLY A 67 -13.19 -7.88 -2.38
CA GLY A 67 -13.75 -7.51 -1.10
C GLY A 67 -12.66 -7.09 -0.13
N GLU A 68 -12.98 -6.11 0.71
CA GLU A 68 -12.06 -5.58 1.71
C GLU A 68 -12.16 -6.35 3.02
N VAL A 69 -10.99 -6.56 3.65
CA VAL A 69 -10.83 -7.24 4.94
C VAL A 69 -9.92 -6.41 5.82
N TYR A 70 -10.36 -6.08 7.02
CA TYR A 70 -9.52 -5.41 8.01
C TYR A 70 -8.88 -6.43 8.96
N LEU A 71 -7.66 -6.14 9.39
CA LEU A 71 -6.95 -6.84 10.45
C LEU A 71 -6.49 -5.83 11.50
N ILE A 72 -7.02 -5.98 12.70
CA ILE A 72 -6.70 -5.14 13.85
C ILE A 72 -5.97 -5.98 14.87
N LYS A 73 -4.71 -5.67 15.11
CA LYS A 73 -3.88 -6.26 16.16
C LYS A 73 -2.76 -5.28 16.54
N ASN A 74 -1.94 -5.63 17.52
CA ASN A 74 -0.76 -4.82 17.84
C ASN A 74 0.30 -4.98 16.75
N PHE A 75 0.32 -4.07 15.80
CA PHE A 75 1.36 -3.94 14.80
C PHE A 75 2.50 -3.06 15.32
N GLU A 76 3.66 -3.10 14.66
CA GLU A 76 4.81 -2.30 15.07
C GLU A 76 4.66 -0.83 14.66
N LYS A 77 4.16 -0.59 13.43
CA LYS A 77 4.11 0.74 12.81
C LYS A 77 2.71 1.24 12.53
N TYR A 78 1.75 0.35 12.32
CA TYR A 78 0.41 0.68 11.86
C TYR A 78 -0.64 0.37 12.94
N ASP A 79 -1.72 1.14 12.98
CA ASP A 79 -2.83 0.89 13.89
C ASP A 79 -3.68 -0.31 13.43
N TYR A 80 -3.82 -0.46 12.12
CA TYR A 80 -4.51 -1.59 11.50
C TYR A 80 -4.09 -1.76 10.04
N LEU A 81 -4.39 -2.92 9.46
CA LEU A 81 -4.17 -3.22 8.05
C LEU A 81 -5.50 -3.45 7.34
N SER A 82 -5.53 -3.10 6.04
CA SER A 82 -6.62 -3.42 5.13
C SER A 82 -6.08 -4.23 3.95
N PHE A 83 -6.86 -5.19 3.48
CA PHE A 83 -6.52 -6.06 2.37
C PHE A 83 -7.66 -6.13 1.37
N PHE A 84 -7.34 -6.20 0.09
CA PHE A 84 -8.30 -6.60 -0.92
C PHE A 84 -7.96 -7.99 -1.46
N VAL A 85 -8.96 -8.87 -1.39
CA VAL A 85 -8.90 -10.27 -1.86
C VAL A 85 -10.09 -10.57 -2.77
N ARG A 86 -9.99 -11.64 -3.58
CA ARG A 86 -11.13 -12.12 -4.36
C ARG A 86 -12.01 -13.03 -3.51
N PRO A 87 -13.30 -12.71 -3.28
CA PRO A 87 -14.19 -13.52 -2.43
C PRO A 87 -14.38 -14.97 -2.90
N LYS A 88 -14.21 -15.21 -4.21
CA LYS A 88 -14.34 -16.53 -4.84
C LYS A 88 -13.02 -17.33 -4.86
N ASP A 89 -11.90 -16.71 -4.50
CA ASP A 89 -10.61 -17.40 -4.43
C ASP A 89 -10.52 -18.21 -3.13
N LYS A 90 -10.25 -19.50 -3.26
CA LYS A 90 -10.13 -20.40 -2.10
C LYS A 90 -8.91 -20.11 -1.22
N LYS A 91 -7.89 -19.43 -1.79
CA LYS A 91 -6.66 -19.04 -1.08
C LYS A 91 -6.72 -17.63 -0.51
N TYR A 92 -7.71 -16.83 -0.92
CA TYR A 92 -7.82 -15.43 -0.57
C TYR A 92 -6.47 -14.69 -0.76
N VAL A 93 -5.90 -14.82 -1.97
CA VAL A 93 -4.64 -14.15 -2.34
C VAL A 93 -4.80 -12.65 -2.19
N ILE A 94 -3.79 -11.99 -1.60
CA ILE A 94 -3.77 -10.53 -1.37
C ILE A 94 -3.43 -9.81 -2.68
N TYR A 95 -4.33 -8.93 -3.14
CA TYR A 95 -4.17 -8.08 -4.31
C TYR A 95 -3.84 -6.63 -3.95
N SER A 96 -4.25 -6.20 -2.77
CA SER A 96 -3.88 -4.91 -2.18
C SER A 96 -3.65 -5.10 -0.70
N ILE A 97 -2.65 -4.42 -0.17
CA ILE A 97 -2.39 -4.30 1.25
C ILE A 97 -2.18 -2.84 1.59
N ALA A 98 -2.85 -2.36 2.63
CA ALA A 98 -2.66 -1.02 3.17
C ALA A 98 -2.36 -1.08 4.66
N GLY A 99 -1.37 -0.29 5.10
CA GLY A 99 -1.13 0.02 6.49
C GLY A 99 -1.68 1.41 6.80
N LEU A 100 -2.46 1.52 7.89
CA LEU A 100 -3.14 2.76 8.27
C LEU A 100 -2.65 3.24 9.63
N MET A 101 -2.34 4.54 9.72
CA MET A 101 -1.96 5.25 10.95
C MET A 101 -2.94 6.38 11.20
N ASN A 102 -3.49 6.45 12.41
CA ASN A 102 -4.43 7.48 12.81
C ASN A 102 -3.70 8.74 13.29
N TYR A 103 -4.13 9.90 12.82
CA TYR A 103 -3.49 11.18 13.15
C TYR A 103 -4.44 12.18 13.80
N ASP A 104 -5.58 11.77 14.32
CA ASP A 104 -6.59 12.55 15.03
C ASP A 104 -6.30 14.05 15.19
N ASP A 105 -6.94 14.90 14.37
CA ASP A 105 -6.78 16.35 14.36
C ASP A 105 -5.31 16.89 14.23
N LYS A 106 -4.36 16.02 13.85
CA LYS A 106 -2.96 16.34 13.64
C LYS A 106 -2.56 16.13 12.18
N PHE A 107 -3.34 16.68 11.26
CA PHE A 107 -3.14 16.48 9.82
C PHE A 107 -1.74 16.90 9.34
N GLU A 108 -1.15 17.95 9.95
CA GLU A 108 0.20 18.39 9.61
C GLU A 108 1.25 17.30 9.92
N ASN A 109 1.09 16.55 11.01
CA ASN A 109 2.00 15.45 11.34
C ASN A 109 1.86 14.29 10.33
N CYS A 110 0.64 14.08 9.80
CA CYS A 110 0.42 13.13 8.70
C CYS A 110 1.22 13.54 7.47
N LEU A 111 1.17 14.82 7.09
CA LEU A 111 1.91 15.34 5.94
C LEU A 111 3.42 15.27 6.12
N GLU A 112 3.93 15.53 7.32
CA GLU A 112 5.35 15.35 7.64
C GLU A 112 5.76 13.89 7.46
N LYS A 113 4.97 12.95 7.99
CA LYS A 113 5.25 11.51 7.83
C LYS A 113 5.11 11.04 6.39
N GLN A 114 4.13 11.54 5.65
CA GLN A 114 3.99 11.29 4.22
C GLN A 114 5.26 11.73 3.46
N LYS A 115 5.80 12.89 3.80
CA LYS A 115 7.00 13.42 3.15
C LYS A 115 8.23 12.56 3.43
N GLU A 116 8.41 12.09 4.68
CA GLU A 116 9.49 11.14 5.02
C GLU A 116 9.41 9.88 4.16
N ILE A 117 8.22 9.25 4.10
CA ILE A 117 8.00 8.02 3.32
C ILE A 117 8.16 8.29 1.82
N GLU A 118 7.68 9.44 1.32
CA GLU A 118 7.88 9.84 -0.07
C GLU A 118 9.36 9.93 -0.44
N ASP A 119 10.18 10.48 0.46
CA ASP A 119 11.62 10.62 0.21
C ASP A 119 12.29 9.25 0.18
N GLU A 120 12.00 8.37 1.14
CA GLU A 120 12.49 6.99 1.16
C GLU A 120 12.07 6.22 -0.10
N PHE A 121 10.80 6.31 -0.49
CA PHE A 121 10.29 5.62 -1.68
C PHE A 121 10.84 6.20 -2.99
N SER A 122 11.16 7.50 -3.02
CA SER A 122 11.77 8.11 -4.21
C SER A 122 13.21 7.62 -4.44
N GLU A 123 13.92 7.21 -3.39
CA GLU A 123 15.24 6.61 -3.50
C GLU A 123 15.15 5.15 -3.94
N ILE A 124 14.17 4.40 -3.42
CA ILE A 124 13.98 2.97 -3.72
C ILE A 124 13.38 2.78 -5.12
N PHE A 125 12.37 3.59 -5.48
CA PHE A 125 11.58 3.49 -6.72
C PHE A 125 12.00 4.54 -7.74
N TYR A 126 13.31 4.73 -7.96
CA TYR A 126 13.86 5.78 -8.82
C TYR A 126 13.36 5.70 -10.28
N ASP A 127 12.97 4.51 -10.76
CA ASP A 127 12.43 4.27 -12.11
C ASP A 127 10.90 4.40 -12.18
N ALA A 128 10.21 4.47 -11.05
CA ALA A 128 8.76 4.58 -11.03
C ALA A 128 8.31 6.00 -11.42
N LYS A 129 7.19 6.08 -12.13
CA LYS A 129 6.55 7.36 -12.42
C LYS A 129 5.87 7.87 -11.15
N LYS A 130 6.47 8.88 -10.52
CA LYS A 130 5.88 9.55 -9.35
C LYS A 130 4.84 10.59 -9.78
N VAL A 131 3.68 10.55 -9.14
CA VAL A 131 2.56 11.50 -9.32
C VAL A 131 2.10 11.99 -7.96
N LYS A 132 1.87 13.30 -7.83
CA LYS A 132 1.26 13.92 -6.64
C LYS A 132 -0.09 14.48 -7.02
N GLN A 133 -1.10 14.22 -6.20
CA GLN A 133 -2.46 14.70 -6.40
C GLN A 133 -3.09 15.12 -5.07
N ASN A 134 -3.85 16.20 -5.12
CA ASN A 134 -4.70 16.62 -4.03
C ASN A 134 -6.15 16.42 -4.48
N PHE A 135 -6.94 15.78 -3.64
CA PHE A 135 -8.35 15.52 -3.91
C PHE A 135 -9.23 16.25 -2.91
N GLU A 136 -10.26 16.87 -3.43
CA GLU A 136 -11.44 17.25 -2.66
C GLU A 136 -12.51 16.19 -2.89
N PHE A 137 -13.25 15.86 -1.86
CA PHE A 137 -14.24 14.81 -1.98
C PHE A 137 -15.58 15.36 -2.46
N ASN A 138 -16.10 14.86 -3.57
CA ASN A 138 -17.37 15.30 -4.16
C ASN A 138 -18.59 15.16 -3.22
N TRP A 139 -18.50 14.24 -2.25
CA TRP A 139 -19.53 14.04 -1.23
C TRP A 139 -19.42 15.02 -0.06
N ASP A 140 -18.37 15.83 0.03
CA ASP A 140 -18.21 16.95 0.95
C ASP A 140 -18.16 18.28 0.17
N PRO A 141 -19.32 18.90 -0.10
CA PRO A 141 -19.39 20.13 -0.91
C PRO A 141 -18.76 21.35 -0.21
N THR A 142 -18.31 21.22 1.03
CA THR A 142 -17.64 22.32 1.76
C THR A 142 -16.15 22.40 1.46
N GLY A 143 -15.55 21.32 0.88
CA GLY A 143 -14.12 21.25 0.64
C GLY A 143 -13.26 21.12 1.90
N GLU A 144 -13.87 20.87 3.08
CA GLU A 144 -13.13 20.68 4.34
C GLU A 144 -12.46 19.31 4.42
N SER A 145 -13.04 18.30 3.73
CA SER A 145 -12.45 16.98 3.60
C SER A 145 -11.50 16.96 2.40
N ILE A 146 -10.24 16.65 2.64
CA ILE A 146 -9.18 16.66 1.62
C ILE A 146 -8.31 15.41 1.74
N SER A 147 -7.73 15.02 0.63
CA SER A 147 -6.71 13.97 0.58
C SER A 147 -5.51 14.45 -0.22
N GLN A 148 -4.30 14.26 0.32
CA GLN A 148 -3.05 14.46 -0.40
C GLN A 148 -2.43 13.09 -0.67
N ASN A 149 -2.18 12.80 -1.94
CA ASN A 149 -1.72 11.50 -2.39
C ASN A 149 -0.41 11.60 -3.17
N VAL A 150 0.53 10.71 -2.87
CA VAL A 150 1.76 10.48 -3.62
C VAL A 150 1.73 9.05 -4.13
N GLN A 151 1.83 8.88 -5.45
CA GLN A 151 1.77 7.57 -6.11
C GLN A 151 3.03 7.29 -6.90
N PHE A 152 3.49 6.04 -6.84
CA PHE A 152 4.60 5.51 -7.61
C PHE A 152 4.07 4.40 -8.51
N PHE A 153 3.99 4.67 -9.81
CA PHE A 153 3.51 3.73 -10.82
C PHE A 153 4.66 2.98 -11.45
N PHE A 154 4.58 1.66 -11.46
CA PHE A 154 5.57 0.77 -12.06
C PHE A 154 5.18 0.40 -13.49
N SER A 155 6.16 -0.05 -14.29
CA SER A 155 5.92 -0.49 -15.68
C SER A 155 4.99 -1.69 -15.78
N SER A 156 4.91 -2.51 -14.72
CA SER A 156 3.96 -3.62 -14.58
C SER A 156 2.49 -3.18 -14.51
N GLY A 157 2.24 -1.89 -14.24
CA GLY A 157 0.91 -1.33 -13.96
C GLY A 157 0.50 -1.40 -12.49
N ASN A 158 1.35 -1.95 -11.62
CA ASN A 158 1.19 -1.92 -10.17
C ASN A 158 1.50 -0.51 -9.64
N ASN A 159 1.08 -0.17 -8.42
CA ASN A 159 1.50 1.06 -7.77
C ASN A 159 1.73 0.88 -6.27
N VAL A 160 2.49 1.82 -5.73
CA VAL A 160 2.56 2.10 -4.30
C VAL A 160 2.07 3.52 -4.09
N GLU A 161 1.25 3.74 -3.06
CA GLU A 161 0.77 5.06 -2.75
C GLU A 161 0.87 5.39 -1.27
N VAL A 162 1.07 6.67 -0.98
CA VAL A 162 1.08 7.23 0.37
C VAL A 162 0.08 8.36 0.40
N ASN A 163 -0.94 8.21 1.21
CA ASN A 163 -2.09 9.10 1.25
C ASN A 163 -2.29 9.67 2.66
N CYS A 164 -2.45 10.98 2.77
CA CYS A 164 -2.92 11.64 3.98
C CYS A 164 -4.34 12.15 3.75
N THR A 165 -5.30 11.69 4.54
CA THR A 165 -6.69 12.12 4.47
C THR A 165 -7.10 12.86 5.74
N LYS A 166 -7.74 14.02 5.54
CA LYS A 166 -8.42 14.80 6.57
C LYS A 166 -9.90 14.86 6.24
N TYR A 167 -10.73 14.57 7.22
CA TYR A 167 -12.18 14.64 7.08
C TYR A 167 -12.75 15.84 7.82
N LYS A 168 -13.83 16.39 7.30
CA LYS A 168 -14.65 17.39 7.99
C LYS A 168 -15.10 16.85 9.35
N LYS A 169 -14.97 17.67 10.40
CA LYS A 169 -15.27 17.27 11.79
C LYS A 169 -16.65 16.64 11.98
N SER A 170 -17.68 17.21 11.36
CA SER A 170 -19.04 16.66 11.45
C SER A 170 -19.19 15.28 10.80
N LEU A 171 -18.45 15.02 9.73
CA LEU A 171 -18.42 13.73 9.04
C LEU A 171 -17.62 12.69 9.81
N LYS A 172 -16.52 13.08 10.44
CA LYS A 172 -15.78 12.22 11.35
C LYS A 172 -16.66 11.69 12.47
N ILE A 173 -17.40 12.59 13.15
CA ILE A 173 -18.30 12.21 14.24
C ILE A 173 -19.45 11.31 13.73
N LYS A 174 -20.06 11.68 12.61
CA LYS A 174 -21.20 10.94 12.04
C LYS A 174 -20.84 9.53 11.60
N ASN A 175 -19.67 9.35 10.99
CA ASN A 175 -19.26 8.10 10.33
C ASN A 175 -18.19 7.33 11.12
N ASN A 176 -17.74 7.85 12.26
CA ASN A 176 -16.62 7.33 13.03
C ASN A 176 -15.32 7.23 12.19
N TRP A 177 -15.10 8.25 11.33
CA TRP A 177 -13.89 8.33 10.52
C TRP A 177 -12.76 9.03 11.28
N VAL A 178 -11.52 8.67 10.95
CA VAL A 178 -10.31 9.22 11.57
C VAL A 178 -9.43 9.81 10.47
N ASP A 179 -8.85 10.98 10.75
CA ASP A 179 -7.80 11.52 9.88
C ASP A 179 -6.58 10.60 9.96
N GLY A 180 -5.94 10.33 8.85
CA GLY A 180 -4.87 9.35 8.88
C GLY A 180 -3.99 9.31 7.63
N LEU A 181 -2.87 8.59 7.81
CA LEU A 181 -1.96 8.21 6.75
C LEU A 181 -2.24 6.76 6.37
N GLN A 182 -2.24 6.51 5.08
CA GLN A 182 -2.34 5.19 4.50
C GLN A 182 -1.18 4.97 3.54
N VAL A 183 -0.45 3.87 3.73
CA VAL A 183 0.54 3.37 2.78
C VAL A 183 -0.04 2.13 2.13
N THR A 184 -0.18 2.13 0.81
CA THR A 184 -0.84 1.05 0.07
C THR A 184 0.06 0.50 -1.02
N ILE A 185 0.07 -0.82 -1.16
CA ILE A 185 0.69 -1.54 -2.28
C ILE A 185 -0.44 -2.20 -3.06
N ASN A 186 -0.56 -1.90 -4.36
CA ASN A 186 -1.65 -2.36 -5.20
C ASN A 186 -1.15 -3.11 -6.43
N LYS A 187 -1.78 -4.27 -6.72
CA LYS A 187 -1.72 -4.87 -8.05
C LYS A 187 -2.61 -4.11 -9.03
N LYS A 188 -2.22 -4.08 -10.30
CA LYS A 188 -3.00 -3.43 -11.38
C LYS A 188 -4.45 -3.91 -11.46
N GLU A 189 -4.74 -5.15 -11.07
CA GLU A 189 -6.09 -5.70 -11.10
C GLU A 189 -7.03 -4.98 -10.14
N ILE A 190 -6.55 -4.59 -8.94
CA ILE A 190 -7.34 -3.84 -7.98
C ILE A 190 -7.49 -2.38 -8.41
N ILE A 191 -6.45 -1.78 -9.00
CA ILE A 191 -6.50 -0.44 -9.56
C ILE A 191 -7.57 -0.38 -10.65
N ASN A 192 -7.53 -1.31 -11.60
CA ASN A 192 -8.51 -1.42 -12.67
C ASN A 192 -9.93 -1.62 -12.14
N TRP A 193 -10.10 -2.34 -11.03
CA TRP A 193 -11.40 -2.55 -10.43
C TRP A 193 -12.00 -1.25 -9.87
N PHE A 194 -11.19 -0.42 -9.22
CA PHE A 194 -11.62 0.90 -8.73
C PHE A 194 -11.95 1.88 -9.86
N ASP A 195 -11.22 1.79 -10.98
CA ASP A 195 -11.40 2.68 -12.14
C ASP A 195 -12.60 2.33 -13.00
N ASN A 196 -13.25 1.17 -12.78
CA ASN A 196 -14.38 0.68 -13.59
C ASN A 196 -15.63 0.42 -12.72
N PRO A 197 -16.29 1.48 -12.23
CA PRO A 197 -17.57 1.37 -11.52
C PRO A 197 -18.65 0.78 -12.43
N ILE A 198 -19.63 0.08 -11.83
CA ILE A 198 -20.79 -0.52 -12.53
C ILE A 198 -21.88 0.51 -12.81
#